data_dc0b028594ad1f163903b7b4e3811430
#
_entry.id   dc0b028594ad1f163903b7b4e3811430
#
_cell.length_a   1.000
_cell.length_b   1.000
_cell.length_c   1.000
_cell.angle_alpha   90.00
_cell.angle_beta   90.00
_cell.angle_gamma   90.00
#
_symmetry.space_group_name_H-M   'P 1'
#
loop_
_entity.id
_entity.type
_entity.pdbx_description
1 polymer ?
#
loop_
_entity_poly.entity_id
_entity_poly.type
_entity_poly.pdbx_seq_one_letter_code
_entity_poly.pdbx_strand_id
1 'polypeptide(L)'
;MNNYLFTSESVTEGHPDKIADLVSDSVAYYLINKNESHRAAIETMVSSNMITIAGEVKTDLMDNKDSIEKLVRKKIKQIGYEQKNFHWNTLSFKNLIHSQSVDIARGTDNFGAGDQGMMFGYACSENESFMPSAIYYSHKITKALSVARHNGQDWMGPDGKAQVTVEYRNVNEPVRISNIICSTQHSEDLKNNPGEVQKRVEEIIKPELNDMFDNNTIFQVNPTGNFVTGGPDGDTGVTGRKIIVDTYGGYCLLYTSDAADE
;
A
#
# COMPACT_ATOMS: atom_id res chain seq x y z
N MET A 1 -11.69 -26.62 22.02
CA MET A 1 -11.10 -25.39 21.48
C MET A 1 -11.36 -25.42 20.01
N ASN A 2 -11.96 -24.38 19.46
CA ASN A 2 -12.27 -24.36 18.02
C ASN A 2 -11.15 -23.63 17.32
N ASN A 3 -10.50 -24.29 16.34
CA ASN A 3 -9.61 -23.61 15.42
C ASN A 3 -10.43 -22.61 14.61
N TYR A 4 -9.86 -21.46 14.31
CA TYR A 4 -10.46 -20.47 13.43
C TYR A 4 -9.45 -19.99 12.39
N LEU A 5 -9.96 -19.43 11.31
CA LEU A 5 -9.18 -18.85 10.24
C LEU A 5 -9.30 -17.32 10.29
N PHE A 6 -8.19 -16.63 10.13
CA PHE A 6 -8.18 -15.18 10.00
C PHE A 6 -7.37 -14.77 8.77
N THR A 7 -7.89 -13.81 8.02
CA THR A 7 -7.32 -13.40 6.73
C THR A 7 -6.98 -11.91 6.76
N SER A 8 -5.79 -11.57 6.26
CA SER A 8 -5.40 -10.19 5.98
C SER A 8 -4.76 -10.09 4.61
N GLU A 9 -4.69 -8.87 4.10
CA GLU A 9 -4.06 -8.58 2.82
C GLU A 9 -3.02 -7.46 2.94
N SER A 10 -2.10 -7.43 1.98
CA SER A 10 -1.16 -6.33 1.77
C SER A 10 -0.94 -6.09 0.28
N VAL A 11 -0.38 -4.94 -0.05
CA VAL A 11 -0.11 -4.53 -1.44
C VAL A 11 1.32 -4.04 -1.59
N THR A 12 1.86 -4.14 -2.81
CA THR A 12 3.17 -3.60 -3.14
C THR A 12 3.13 -2.07 -3.28
N GLU A 13 4.29 -1.44 -3.32
CA GLU A 13 4.46 0.00 -3.55
C GLU A 13 3.85 0.51 -4.86
N GLY A 14 3.70 -0.37 -5.85
CA GLY A 14 3.13 -0.06 -7.16
C GLY A 14 1.61 -0.21 -7.24
N HIS A 15 0.94 -0.65 -6.19
CA HIS A 15 -0.52 -0.66 -6.16
C HIS A 15 -1.08 0.77 -6.29
N PRO A 16 -2.14 1.02 -7.08
CA PRO A 16 -2.65 2.38 -7.34
C PRO A 16 -2.90 3.21 -6.08
N ASP A 17 -3.55 2.65 -5.06
CA ASP A 17 -3.80 3.38 -3.81
C ASP A 17 -2.47 3.70 -3.08
N LYS A 18 -1.48 2.80 -3.09
CA LYS A 18 -0.18 3.06 -2.45
C LYS A 18 0.68 4.07 -3.22
N ILE A 19 0.51 4.15 -4.53
CA ILE A 19 1.09 5.25 -5.32
C ILE A 19 0.48 6.58 -4.87
N ALA A 20 -0.84 6.63 -4.70
CA ALA A 20 -1.52 7.84 -4.24
C ALA A 20 -1.03 8.25 -2.84
N ASP A 21 -0.92 7.30 -1.90
CA ASP A 21 -0.36 7.54 -0.56
C ASP A 21 1.08 8.07 -0.64
N LEU A 22 1.95 7.42 -1.41
CA LEU A 22 3.36 7.83 -1.55
C LEU A 22 3.49 9.24 -2.16
N VAL A 23 2.63 9.59 -3.11
CA VAL A 23 2.61 10.93 -3.71
C VAL A 23 2.18 11.95 -2.66
N SER A 24 1.07 11.71 -1.96
CA SER A 24 0.57 12.59 -0.89
C SER A 24 1.63 12.82 0.19
N ASP A 25 2.23 11.76 0.72
CA ASP A 25 3.28 11.82 1.74
C ASP A 25 4.51 12.58 1.25
N SER A 26 4.95 12.30 0.02
CA SER A 26 6.13 12.94 -0.55
C SER A 26 5.93 14.46 -0.74
N VAL A 27 4.75 14.86 -1.18
CA VAL A 27 4.39 16.27 -1.37
C VAL A 27 4.21 16.96 -0.01
N ALA A 28 3.49 16.34 0.92
CA ALA A 28 3.33 16.85 2.28
C ALA A 28 4.70 17.04 2.95
N TYR A 29 5.56 16.02 2.92
CA TYR A 29 6.92 16.11 3.47
C TYR A 29 7.74 17.24 2.83
N TYR A 30 7.69 17.39 1.51
CA TYR A 30 8.38 18.47 0.80
C TYR A 30 7.93 19.85 1.28
N LEU A 31 6.63 20.03 1.54
CA LEU A 31 6.05 21.30 1.93
C LEU A 31 6.31 21.64 3.41
N ILE A 32 6.26 20.65 4.31
CA ILE A 32 6.38 20.89 5.76
C ILE A 32 7.81 20.85 6.28
N ASN A 33 8.72 20.13 5.63
CA ASN A 33 10.07 19.85 6.16
C ASN A 33 10.98 21.09 6.28
N LYS A 34 10.61 22.20 5.70
CA LYS A 34 11.44 23.43 5.70
C LYS A 34 11.11 24.40 6.79
N ASN A 35 9.96 24.28 7.43
CA ASN A 35 9.53 25.17 8.50
C ASN A 35 8.46 24.50 9.37
N GLU A 36 8.68 24.46 10.67
CA GLU A 36 7.78 23.83 11.64
C GLU A 36 6.38 24.46 11.68
N SER A 37 6.23 25.69 11.20
CA SER A 37 4.93 26.38 11.11
C SER A 37 4.12 25.98 9.88
N HIS A 38 4.72 25.25 8.93
CA HIS A 38 4.02 24.81 7.73
C HIS A 38 3.01 23.70 8.07
N ARG A 39 1.91 23.69 7.33
CA ARG A 39 0.84 22.67 7.42
C ARG A 39 0.48 22.23 6.01
N ALA A 40 0.20 20.94 5.85
CA ALA A 40 -0.22 20.38 4.57
C ALA A 40 -1.19 19.21 4.80
N ALA A 41 -2.30 19.25 4.10
CA ALA A 41 -3.23 18.14 3.94
C ALA A 41 -3.32 17.87 2.44
N ILE A 42 -2.73 16.77 1.97
CA ILE A 42 -2.59 16.46 0.54
C ILE A 42 -3.30 15.16 0.22
N GLU A 43 -4.22 15.25 -0.73
CA GLU A 43 -4.93 14.13 -1.31
C GLU A 43 -4.48 13.90 -2.75
N THR A 44 -4.39 12.65 -3.14
CA THR A 44 -3.95 12.25 -4.48
C THR A 44 -4.93 11.27 -5.10
N MET A 45 -5.21 11.46 -6.38
CA MET A 45 -5.86 10.49 -7.24
C MET A 45 -4.93 10.14 -8.39
N VAL A 46 -4.75 8.85 -8.65
CA VAL A 46 -4.01 8.32 -9.79
C VAL A 46 -4.93 7.48 -10.67
N SER A 47 -4.82 7.64 -11.98
CA SER A 47 -5.59 6.89 -12.97
C SER A 47 -4.79 6.81 -14.28
N SER A 48 -5.36 6.24 -15.34
CA SER A 48 -4.68 6.10 -16.64
C SER A 48 -3.92 7.37 -17.03
N ASN A 49 -2.62 7.30 -17.06
CA ASN A 49 -1.65 8.35 -17.41
C ASN A 49 -1.91 9.72 -16.75
N MET A 50 -2.54 9.77 -15.58
CA MET A 50 -2.85 11.00 -14.88
C MET A 50 -2.62 10.88 -13.37
N ILE A 51 -2.04 11.93 -12.79
CA ILE A 51 -2.00 12.16 -11.34
C ILE A 51 -2.60 13.53 -11.05
N THR A 52 -3.56 13.56 -10.15
CA THR A 52 -4.15 14.79 -9.62
C THR A 52 -3.87 14.86 -8.14
N ILE A 53 -3.28 15.97 -7.68
CA ILE A 53 -3.13 16.29 -6.27
C ILE A 53 -4.02 17.48 -5.91
N ALA A 54 -4.64 17.42 -4.75
CA ALA A 54 -5.47 18.49 -4.20
C ALA A 54 -5.22 18.60 -2.69
N GLY A 55 -5.70 19.67 -2.09
CA GLY A 55 -5.61 19.85 -0.65
C GLY A 55 -5.24 21.26 -0.23
N GLU A 56 -5.14 21.46 1.07
CA GLU A 56 -4.91 22.76 1.69
C GLU A 56 -3.53 22.79 2.34
N VAL A 57 -2.85 23.92 2.15
CA VAL A 57 -1.52 24.13 2.73
C VAL A 57 -1.38 25.51 3.34
N LYS A 58 -0.61 25.58 4.42
CA LYS A 58 -0.05 26.82 4.97
C LYS A 58 1.46 26.76 4.77
N THR A 59 1.94 27.44 3.73
CA THR A 59 3.36 27.42 3.36
C THR A 59 3.69 28.61 2.47
N ASP A 60 4.96 29.04 2.48
CA ASP A 60 5.55 29.98 1.54
C ASP A 60 6.04 29.32 0.22
N LEU A 61 5.87 28.00 0.10
CA LEU A 61 6.33 27.21 -1.05
C LEU A 61 5.25 26.99 -2.11
N MET A 62 4.10 27.67 -2.04
CA MET A 62 2.97 27.49 -2.97
C MET A 62 3.34 27.69 -4.46
N ASP A 63 4.28 28.58 -4.74
CA ASP A 63 4.67 28.90 -6.11
C ASP A 63 5.65 27.88 -6.73
N ASN A 64 6.07 26.87 -5.99
CA ASN A 64 7.00 25.83 -6.46
C ASN A 64 6.32 24.65 -7.20
N LYS A 65 5.32 24.93 -8.02
CA LYS A 65 4.55 23.89 -8.76
C LYS A 65 5.44 22.97 -9.59
N ASP A 66 6.44 23.51 -10.28
CA ASP A 66 7.38 22.72 -11.09
C ASP A 66 8.24 21.78 -10.24
N SER A 67 8.59 22.18 -9.02
CA SER A 67 9.37 21.35 -8.08
C SER A 67 8.53 20.18 -7.55
N ILE A 68 7.26 20.42 -7.29
CA ILE A 68 6.31 19.38 -6.86
C ILE A 68 6.11 18.36 -7.98
N GLU A 69 5.88 18.82 -9.22
CA GLU A 69 5.73 17.91 -10.37
C GLU A 69 6.98 17.05 -10.58
N LYS A 70 8.18 17.66 -10.55
CA LYS A 70 9.45 16.92 -10.65
C LYS A 70 9.62 15.89 -9.55
N LEU A 71 9.23 16.22 -8.31
CA LEU A 71 9.24 15.29 -7.19
C LEU A 71 8.33 14.10 -7.45
N VAL A 72 7.08 14.34 -7.85
CA VAL A 72 6.10 13.29 -8.15
C VAL A 72 6.61 12.37 -9.26
N ARG A 73 7.05 12.94 -10.40
CA ARG A 73 7.61 12.16 -11.51
C ARG A 73 8.81 11.31 -11.10
N LYS A 74 9.68 11.85 -10.24
CA LYS A 74 10.80 11.10 -9.67
C LYS A 74 10.33 9.90 -8.84
N LYS A 75 9.29 10.06 -8.04
CA LYS A 75 8.71 8.96 -7.24
C LYS A 75 8.10 7.87 -8.12
N ILE A 76 7.33 8.23 -9.13
CA ILE A 76 6.77 7.27 -10.09
C ILE A 76 7.86 6.52 -10.84
N LYS A 77 8.95 7.20 -11.21
CA LYS A 77 10.12 6.56 -11.82
C LYS A 77 10.80 5.56 -10.87
N GLN A 78 10.94 5.92 -9.58
CA GLN A 78 11.53 5.04 -8.57
C GLN A 78 10.70 3.77 -8.34
N ILE A 79 9.37 3.86 -8.39
CA ILE A 79 8.48 2.70 -8.37
C ILE A 79 8.69 1.81 -9.62
N GLY A 80 9.10 2.39 -10.76
CA GLY A 80 9.38 1.65 -11.99
C GLY A 80 8.24 1.68 -13.02
N TYR A 81 7.38 2.68 -13.00
CA TYR A 81 6.30 2.82 -13.99
C TYR A 81 6.77 3.45 -15.29
N GLU A 82 6.88 2.61 -16.31
CA GLU A 82 7.21 2.95 -17.69
C GLU A 82 6.24 2.28 -18.70
N GLN A 83 4.97 2.13 -18.31
CA GLN A 83 3.94 1.54 -19.13
C GLN A 83 3.37 2.55 -20.14
N LYS A 84 2.80 2.04 -21.23
CA LYS A 84 2.21 2.86 -22.29
C LYS A 84 1.21 3.90 -21.79
N ASN A 85 0.32 3.50 -20.88
CA ASN A 85 -0.75 4.34 -20.35
C ASN A 85 -0.51 4.78 -18.90
N PHE A 86 0.67 4.53 -18.34
CA PHE A 86 1.12 5.13 -17.10
C PHE A 86 2.65 5.17 -17.05
N HIS A 87 3.21 6.33 -17.40
CA HIS A 87 4.65 6.49 -17.53
C HIS A 87 5.10 7.77 -16.83
N TRP A 88 6.16 7.68 -16.00
CA TRP A 88 6.66 8.79 -15.19
C TRP A 88 6.93 10.08 -15.97
N ASN A 89 7.35 9.97 -17.24
CA ASN A 89 7.72 11.12 -18.08
C ASN A 89 6.55 11.72 -18.84
N THR A 90 5.54 10.92 -19.20
CA THR A 90 4.44 11.35 -20.10
C THR A 90 3.10 11.53 -19.41
N LEU A 91 2.98 11.10 -18.15
CA LEU A 91 1.73 11.25 -17.39
C LEU A 91 1.31 12.74 -17.29
N SER A 92 0.01 12.97 -17.32
CA SER A 92 -0.57 14.28 -17.04
C SER A 92 -0.56 14.54 -15.53
N PHE A 93 -0.04 15.70 -15.13
CA PHE A 93 -0.01 16.11 -13.73
C PHE A 93 -0.90 17.32 -13.50
N LYS A 94 -1.85 17.21 -12.56
CA LYS A 94 -2.73 18.32 -12.15
C LYS A 94 -2.46 18.66 -10.70
N ASN A 95 -2.14 19.90 -10.44
CA ASN A 95 -1.94 20.44 -9.10
C ASN A 95 -3.08 21.41 -8.76
N LEU A 96 -3.95 21.00 -7.84
CA LEU A 96 -5.10 21.74 -7.33
C LEU A 96 -4.90 22.16 -5.86
N ILE A 97 -3.67 22.14 -5.37
CA ILE A 97 -3.34 22.60 -4.01
C ILE A 97 -3.64 24.10 -3.89
N HIS A 98 -4.25 24.50 -2.78
CA HIS A 98 -4.57 25.88 -2.47
C HIS A 98 -4.24 26.24 -1.00
N SER A 99 -4.32 27.52 -0.66
CA SER A 99 -4.04 27.98 0.69
C SER A 99 -5.12 27.52 1.68
N GLN A 100 -4.68 27.13 2.88
CA GLN A 100 -5.58 26.77 3.99
C GLN A 100 -6.46 27.97 4.37
N SER A 101 -7.73 27.68 4.70
CA SER A 101 -8.65 28.71 5.18
C SER A 101 -8.19 29.31 6.52
N VAL A 102 -8.49 30.60 6.74
CA VAL A 102 -8.14 31.31 7.99
C VAL A 102 -8.81 30.67 9.21
N ASP A 103 -10.01 30.10 9.06
CA ASP A 103 -10.75 29.53 10.17
C ASP A 103 -10.15 28.20 10.64
N ILE A 104 -9.69 27.35 9.71
CA ILE A 104 -8.96 26.11 10.04
C ILE A 104 -7.60 26.45 10.67
N ALA A 105 -6.90 27.47 10.16
CA ALA A 105 -5.61 27.89 10.68
C ALA A 105 -5.67 28.29 12.17
N ARG A 106 -6.77 28.93 12.62
CA ARG A 106 -6.95 29.29 14.04
C ARG A 106 -6.96 28.09 14.99
N GLY A 107 -7.50 26.94 14.55
CA GLY A 107 -7.52 25.72 15.35
C GLY A 107 -6.15 25.06 15.45
N THR A 108 -5.37 25.10 14.37
CA THR A 108 -4.07 24.41 14.28
C THR A 108 -2.88 25.24 14.79
N ASP A 109 -2.96 26.56 14.77
CA ASP A 109 -1.86 27.46 15.16
C ASP A 109 -1.55 27.41 16.67
N ASN A 110 -2.49 26.94 17.51
CA ASN A 110 -2.33 26.79 18.96
C ASN A 110 -2.13 25.34 19.39
N PHE A 111 -1.45 24.52 18.57
CA PHE A 111 -1.24 23.08 18.80
C PHE A 111 -2.54 22.25 18.91
N GLY A 112 -3.65 22.79 18.43
CA GLY A 112 -4.91 22.05 18.29
C GLY A 112 -4.93 21.16 17.06
N ALA A 113 -5.92 20.26 16.99
CA ALA A 113 -6.19 19.45 15.81
C ALA A 113 -7.05 20.23 14.81
N GLY A 114 -6.84 19.99 13.51
CA GLY A 114 -7.65 20.58 12.44
C GLY A 114 -9.03 19.93 12.29
N ASP A 115 -9.22 18.73 12.85
CA ASP A 115 -10.46 17.96 12.79
C ASP A 115 -10.53 16.99 13.98
N GLN A 116 -11.65 16.30 14.11
CA GLN A 116 -11.82 15.17 15.02
C GLN A 116 -10.87 14.03 14.63
N GLY A 117 -10.44 13.22 15.60
CA GLY A 117 -9.58 12.09 15.36
C GLY A 117 -9.83 10.95 16.33
N MET A 118 -9.73 9.73 15.84
CA MET A 118 -9.73 8.51 16.64
C MET A 118 -8.49 7.70 16.32
N MET A 119 -7.82 7.19 17.35
CA MET A 119 -6.57 6.46 17.22
C MET A 119 -6.75 5.04 17.73
N PHE A 120 -6.28 4.07 16.95
CA PHE A 120 -6.29 2.65 17.29
C PHE A 120 -4.87 2.18 17.54
N GLY A 121 -4.67 1.43 18.61
CA GLY A 121 -3.41 0.78 18.93
C GLY A 121 -3.64 -0.68 19.27
N TYR A 122 -2.84 -1.58 18.68
CA TYR A 122 -2.89 -3.00 18.94
C TYR A 122 -1.50 -3.61 18.91
N ALA A 123 -1.23 -4.57 19.80
CA ALA A 123 -0.02 -5.36 19.77
C ALA A 123 -0.32 -6.77 20.29
N CYS A 124 0.35 -7.78 19.74
CA CYS A 124 0.26 -9.16 20.18
C CYS A 124 1.65 -9.82 20.17
N SER A 125 1.78 -10.98 20.79
CA SER A 125 3.05 -11.72 20.90
C SER A 125 3.19 -12.84 19.86
N GLU A 126 2.53 -12.72 18.71
CA GLU A 126 2.52 -13.76 17.68
C GLU A 126 3.83 -13.87 16.90
N ASN A 127 4.58 -12.77 16.83
CA ASN A 127 5.87 -12.69 16.15
C ASN A 127 6.70 -11.54 16.72
N GLU A 128 7.94 -11.43 16.25
CA GLU A 128 8.93 -10.43 16.68
C GLU A 128 8.53 -8.96 16.44
N SER A 129 7.62 -8.72 15.50
CA SER A 129 7.12 -7.36 15.19
C SER A 129 5.91 -6.96 16.01
N PHE A 130 5.43 -7.81 16.91
CA PHE A 130 4.23 -7.61 17.72
C PHE A 130 2.96 -7.35 16.91
N MET A 131 2.93 -7.79 15.65
CA MET A 131 1.82 -7.63 14.72
C MET A 131 1.02 -8.93 14.57
N PRO A 132 -0.28 -8.88 14.27
CA PRO A 132 -1.04 -10.08 13.92
C PRO A 132 -0.43 -10.85 12.75
N SER A 133 -0.32 -12.17 12.86
CA SER A 133 0.41 -12.99 11.89
C SER A 133 -0.11 -12.89 10.46
N ALA A 134 -1.42 -12.77 10.26
CA ALA A 134 -1.98 -12.69 8.92
C ALA A 134 -1.48 -11.44 8.16
N ILE A 135 -1.51 -10.26 8.78
CA ILE A 135 -0.98 -9.03 8.16
C ILE A 135 0.55 -9.05 8.09
N TYR A 136 1.22 -9.57 9.10
CA TYR A 136 2.68 -9.70 9.13
C TYR A 136 3.20 -10.49 7.93
N TYR A 137 2.63 -11.66 7.65
CA TYR A 137 3.03 -12.48 6.50
C TYR A 137 2.59 -11.89 5.16
N SER A 138 1.45 -11.20 5.11
CA SER A 138 1.03 -10.45 3.91
C SER A 138 2.05 -9.38 3.55
N HIS A 139 2.55 -8.62 4.54
CA HIS A 139 3.61 -7.64 4.35
C HIS A 139 4.94 -8.28 3.94
N LYS A 140 5.33 -9.39 4.55
CA LYS A 140 6.55 -10.12 4.15
C LYS A 140 6.52 -10.52 2.68
N ILE A 141 5.40 -11.07 2.21
CA ILE A 141 5.23 -11.45 0.81
C ILE A 141 5.36 -10.23 -0.11
N THR A 142 4.59 -9.18 0.12
CA THR A 142 4.61 -8.00 -0.77
C THR A 142 5.96 -7.31 -0.76
N LYS A 143 6.64 -7.27 0.39
CA LYS A 143 8.01 -6.76 0.50
C LYS A 143 9.01 -7.62 -0.28
N ALA A 144 8.93 -8.95 -0.17
CA ALA A 144 9.80 -9.88 -0.91
C ALA A 144 9.65 -9.69 -2.42
N LEU A 145 8.42 -9.54 -2.93
CA LEU A 145 8.15 -9.26 -4.33
C LEU A 145 8.78 -7.93 -4.77
N SER A 146 8.59 -6.85 -4.00
CA SER A 146 9.20 -5.55 -4.30
C SER A 146 10.73 -5.61 -4.31
N VAL A 147 11.33 -6.27 -3.30
CA VAL A 147 12.78 -6.44 -3.22
C VAL A 147 13.31 -7.26 -4.40
N ALA A 148 12.66 -8.36 -4.76
CA ALA A 148 13.06 -9.18 -5.90
C ALA A 148 13.03 -8.38 -7.21
N ARG A 149 11.98 -7.60 -7.43
CA ARG A 149 11.86 -6.72 -8.60
C ARG A 149 12.99 -5.69 -8.66
N HIS A 150 13.28 -5.01 -7.57
CA HIS A 150 14.38 -4.03 -7.50
C HIS A 150 15.78 -4.68 -7.65
N ASN A 151 15.89 -5.97 -7.36
CA ASN A 151 17.11 -6.76 -7.54
C ASN A 151 17.22 -7.42 -8.93
N GLY A 152 16.45 -6.97 -9.92
CA GLY A 152 16.62 -7.37 -11.31
C GLY A 152 15.71 -8.52 -11.77
N GLN A 153 14.60 -8.77 -11.07
CA GLN A 153 13.55 -9.65 -11.59
C GLN A 153 12.69 -8.87 -12.61
N ASP A 154 13.25 -8.62 -13.80
CA ASP A 154 12.69 -7.75 -14.84
C ASP A 154 11.34 -8.24 -15.42
N TRP A 155 10.99 -9.52 -15.17
CA TRP A 155 9.69 -10.07 -15.55
C TRP A 155 8.54 -9.56 -14.67
N MET A 156 8.84 -8.94 -13.52
CA MET A 156 7.84 -8.43 -12.58
C MET A 156 7.54 -6.96 -12.84
N GLY A 157 6.25 -6.63 -12.90
CA GLY A 157 5.79 -5.24 -12.82
C GLY A 157 5.69 -4.74 -11.37
N PRO A 158 5.45 -3.42 -11.19
CA PRO A 158 5.41 -2.83 -9.84
C PRO A 158 4.18 -3.18 -9.01
N ASP A 159 3.05 -3.51 -9.67
CA ASP A 159 1.78 -3.78 -9.00
C ASP A 159 1.69 -5.21 -8.50
N GLY A 160 1.19 -5.36 -7.29
CA GLY A 160 0.97 -6.66 -6.70
C GLY A 160 0.26 -6.58 -5.35
N LYS A 161 -0.29 -7.72 -4.94
CA LYS A 161 -0.98 -7.87 -3.65
C LYS A 161 -0.87 -9.31 -3.16
N ALA A 162 -0.92 -9.48 -1.86
CA ALA A 162 -0.94 -10.77 -1.21
C ALA A 162 -2.03 -10.81 -0.15
N GLN A 163 -2.79 -11.90 -0.14
CA GLN A 163 -3.74 -12.22 0.91
C GLN A 163 -3.26 -13.50 1.60
N VAL A 164 -3.17 -13.46 2.92
CA VAL A 164 -2.74 -14.60 3.75
C VAL A 164 -3.82 -14.95 4.74
N THR A 165 -4.20 -16.23 4.76
CA THR A 165 -5.09 -16.80 5.76
C THR A 165 -4.29 -17.67 6.71
N VAL A 166 -4.34 -17.33 8.00
CA VAL A 166 -3.67 -18.06 9.09
C VAL A 166 -4.69 -18.88 9.86
N GLU A 167 -4.34 -20.11 10.17
CA GLU A 167 -5.07 -20.95 11.09
C GLU A 167 -4.60 -20.70 12.51
N TYR A 168 -5.54 -20.44 13.41
CA TYR A 168 -5.33 -20.21 14.84
C TYR A 168 -5.94 -21.31 15.66
N ARG A 169 -5.23 -21.78 16.70
CA ARG A 169 -5.75 -22.73 17.70
C ARG A 169 -6.53 -22.02 18.79
N ASN A 170 -6.04 -20.87 19.22
CA ASN A 170 -6.64 -19.98 20.21
C ASN A 170 -6.36 -18.53 19.80
N VAL A 171 -6.90 -17.59 20.57
CA VAL A 171 -6.56 -16.16 20.41
C VAL A 171 -5.05 -15.98 20.52
N ASN A 172 -4.45 -15.33 19.54
CA ASN A 172 -3.00 -15.06 19.45
C ASN A 172 -2.10 -16.32 19.40
N GLU A 173 -2.64 -17.47 18.96
CA GLU A 173 -1.86 -18.71 18.79
C GLU A 173 -1.93 -19.18 17.34
N PRO A 174 -1.16 -18.55 16.42
CA PRO A 174 -1.09 -18.94 15.02
C PRO A 174 -0.41 -20.32 14.89
N VAL A 175 -0.96 -21.19 14.06
CA VAL A 175 -0.48 -22.56 13.86
C VAL A 175 0.24 -22.71 12.53
N ARG A 176 -0.38 -22.23 11.45
CA ARG A 176 0.12 -22.36 10.08
C ARG A 176 -0.59 -21.39 9.13
N ILE A 177 0.01 -21.17 8.00
CA ILE A 177 -0.66 -20.49 6.89
C ILE A 177 -1.49 -21.54 6.14
N SER A 178 -2.81 -21.36 6.13
CA SER A 178 -3.72 -22.27 5.42
C SER A 178 -3.86 -21.91 3.94
N ASN A 179 -3.83 -20.62 3.60
CA ASN A 179 -4.02 -20.16 2.22
C ASN A 179 -3.20 -18.89 1.94
N ILE A 180 -2.63 -18.83 0.74
CA ILE A 180 -2.01 -17.63 0.17
C ILE A 180 -2.59 -17.41 -1.22
N ILE A 181 -3.14 -16.21 -1.45
CA ILE A 181 -3.47 -15.72 -2.78
C ILE A 181 -2.53 -14.55 -3.07
N CYS A 182 -1.71 -14.70 -4.09
CA CYS A 182 -0.77 -13.68 -4.52
C CYS A 182 -1.12 -13.21 -5.94
N SER A 183 -1.24 -11.91 -6.13
CA SER A 183 -1.37 -11.32 -7.45
C SER A 183 -0.14 -10.46 -7.71
N THR A 184 0.58 -10.74 -8.78
CA THR A 184 1.76 -9.96 -9.18
C THR A 184 1.72 -9.67 -10.66
N GLN A 185 1.96 -8.42 -10.99
CA GLN A 185 2.07 -7.98 -12.38
C GLN A 185 3.31 -8.63 -13.02
N HIS A 186 3.16 -9.08 -14.26
CA HIS A 186 4.22 -9.75 -15.01
C HIS A 186 4.33 -9.24 -16.45
N SER A 187 5.46 -9.51 -17.08
CA SER A 187 5.74 -9.12 -18.46
C SER A 187 4.88 -9.91 -19.47
N GLU A 188 4.73 -9.38 -20.67
CA GLU A 188 3.91 -9.96 -21.75
C GLU A 188 4.44 -11.34 -22.21
N ASP A 189 5.74 -11.60 -22.12
CA ASP A 189 6.36 -12.88 -22.49
C ASP A 189 5.95 -14.05 -21.58
N LEU A 190 5.52 -13.78 -20.35
CA LEU A 190 4.96 -14.77 -19.43
C LEU A 190 3.43 -14.93 -19.55
N LYS A 191 2.80 -14.15 -20.42
CA LYS A 191 1.39 -14.30 -20.73
C LYS A 191 1.11 -15.73 -21.21
N ASN A 192 0.07 -16.31 -20.68
CA ASN A 192 -0.31 -17.71 -20.94
C ASN A 192 0.66 -18.77 -20.38
N ASN A 193 1.57 -18.39 -19.49
CA ASN A 193 2.41 -19.33 -18.75
C ASN A 193 2.25 -19.17 -17.23
N PRO A 194 1.05 -19.36 -16.66
CA PRO A 194 0.77 -19.14 -15.24
C PRO A 194 1.59 -20.08 -14.33
N GLY A 195 1.93 -21.27 -14.79
CA GLY A 195 2.74 -22.21 -14.01
C GLY A 195 4.16 -21.70 -13.77
N GLU A 196 4.75 -21.02 -14.74
CA GLU A 196 6.07 -20.43 -14.58
C GLU A 196 6.01 -19.21 -13.65
N VAL A 197 4.98 -18.37 -13.78
CA VAL A 197 4.76 -17.23 -12.88
C VAL A 197 4.60 -17.73 -11.44
N GLN A 198 3.77 -18.75 -11.22
CA GLN A 198 3.55 -19.34 -9.89
C GLN A 198 4.85 -19.86 -9.28
N LYS A 199 5.62 -20.62 -10.06
CA LYS A 199 6.91 -21.18 -9.62
C LYS A 199 7.88 -20.10 -9.19
N ARG A 200 8.06 -19.06 -10.01
CA ARG A 200 8.97 -17.93 -9.70
C ARG A 200 8.54 -17.16 -8.45
N VAL A 201 7.24 -16.93 -8.29
CA VAL A 201 6.70 -16.28 -7.09
C VAL A 201 6.95 -17.16 -5.86
N GLU A 202 6.71 -18.46 -5.93
CA GLU A 202 6.96 -19.39 -4.82
C GLU A 202 8.43 -19.37 -4.38
N GLU A 203 9.36 -19.40 -5.34
CA GLU A 203 10.80 -19.32 -5.06
C GLU A 203 11.19 -18.03 -4.32
N ILE A 204 10.51 -16.92 -4.62
CA ILE A 204 10.76 -15.61 -3.97
C ILE A 204 10.19 -15.57 -2.55
N ILE A 205 8.94 -16.03 -2.37
CA ILE A 205 8.24 -15.80 -1.09
C ILE A 205 8.46 -16.88 -0.05
N LYS A 206 8.71 -18.13 -0.47
CA LYS A 206 8.83 -19.28 0.44
C LYS A 206 9.89 -19.09 1.53
N PRO A 207 11.07 -18.53 1.26
CA PRO A 207 12.08 -18.28 2.30
C PRO A 207 11.60 -17.31 3.41
N GLU A 208 10.64 -16.45 3.12
CA GLU A 208 10.11 -15.45 4.06
C GLU A 208 9.06 -15.99 5.03
N LEU A 209 8.53 -17.19 4.74
CA LEU A 209 7.36 -17.74 5.45
C LEU A 209 7.74 -18.74 6.56
N ASN A 210 9.02 -19.12 6.63
CA ASN A 210 9.54 -20.08 7.61
C ASN A 210 8.67 -21.35 7.70
N ASP A 211 8.51 -21.92 8.90
CA ASP A 211 7.75 -23.13 9.16
C ASP A 211 6.22 -22.94 9.08
N MET A 212 5.76 -21.71 8.86
CA MET A 212 4.34 -21.40 8.70
C MET A 212 3.77 -21.84 7.34
N PHE A 213 4.64 -22.03 6.33
CA PHE A 213 4.26 -22.56 5.03
C PHE A 213 4.57 -24.07 4.97
N ASP A 214 3.54 -24.88 4.81
CA ASP A 214 3.67 -26.35 4.77
C ASP A 214 3.06 -26.96 3.50
N ASN A 215 3.14 -28.28 3.36
CA ASN A 215 2.63 -29.01 2.18
C ASN A 215 1.09 -28.97 2.06
N ASN A 216 0.37 -28.52 3.08
CA ASN A 216 -1.07 -28.37 3.07
C ASN A 216 -1.50 -26.93 2.82
N THR A 217 -0.55 -25.99 2.69
CA THR A 217 -0.85 -24.60 2.34
C THR A 217 -1.36 -24.52 0.91
N ILE A 218 -2.55 -23.98 0.74
CA ILE A 218 -3.11 -23.68 -0.59
C ILE A 218 -2.43 -22.42 -1.12
N PHE A 219 -1.68 -22.55 -2.19
CA PHE A 219 -0.94 -21.44 -2.79
C PHE A 219 -1.39 -21.19 -4.22
N GLN A 220 -1.85 -19.96 -4.49
CA GLN A 220 -2.36 -19.53 -5.79
C GLN A 220 -1.74 -18.21 -6.21
N VAL A 221 -1.27 -18.14 -7.45
CA VAL A 221 -0.74 -16.92 -8.05
C VAL A 221 -1.60 -16.54 -9.25
N ASN A 222 -2.01 -15.26 -9.30
CA ASN A 222 -2.84 -14.72 -10.37
C ASN A 222 -4.05 -15.60 -10.70
N PRO A 223 -4.91 -15.99 -9.74
CA PRO A 223 -5.98 -16.95 -9.95
C PRO A 223 -7.00 -16.51 -11.01
N THR A 224 -7.07 -15.24 -11.32
CA THR A 224 -7.94 -14.67 -12.37
C THR A 224 -7.30 -14.73 -13.77
N GLY A 225 -6.07 -15.23 -13.89
CA GLY A 225 -5.34 -15.36 -15.15
C GLY A 225 -4.17 -14.36 -15.28
N ASN A 226 -3.98 -13.80 -16.48
CA ASN A 226 -2.86 -12.92 -16.76
C ASN A 226 -2.99 -11.57 -16.04
N PHE A 227 -1.87 -11.08 -15.52
CA PHE A 227 -1.77 -9.76 -14.90
C PHE A 227 -0.63 -8.95 -15.54
N VAL A 228 -0.82 -8.60 -16.81
CA VAL A 228 0.16 -7.81 -17.58
C VAL A 228 -0.06 -6.31 -17.40
N THR A 229 -1.31 -5.85 -17.52
CA THR A 229 -1.65 -4.46 -17.26
C THR A 229 -1.94 -4.28 -15.77
N GLY A 230 -1.15 -3.47 -15.11
CA GLY A 230 -1.29 -3.19 -13.68
C GLY A 230 -1.12 -1.71 -13.35
N GLY A 231 -1.22 -1.40 -12.07
CA GLY A 231 -1.13 -0.03 -11.58
C GLY A 231 -2.29 0.84 -12.06
N PRO A 232 -2.09 2.17 -12.12
CA PRO A 232 -3.12 3.13 -12.49
C PRO A 232 -3.70 2.98 -13.90
N ASP A 233 -3.05 2.20 -14.76
CA ASP A 233 -3.60 1.82 -16.07
C ASP A 233 -4.74 0.79 -15.93
N GLY A 234 -4.66 -0.08 -14.94
CA GLY A 234 -5.67 -1.10 -14.67
C GLY A 234 -6.77 -0.66 -13.71
N ASP A 235 -6.43 0.14 -12.71
CA ASP A 235 -7.35 0.56 -11.64
C ASP A 235 -6.99 1.96 -11.12
N THR A 236 -8.00 2.70 -10.67
CA THR A 236 -7.81 4.04 -10.09
C THR A 236 -7.43 3.93 -8.62
N GLY A 237 -6.38 4.66 -8.21
CA GLY A 237 -5.96 4.78 -6.82
C GLY A 237 -6.30 6.14 -6.20
N VAL A 238 -6.55 6.14 -4.90
CA VAL A 238 -6.83 7.35 -4.11
C VAL A 238 -6.15 7.21 -2.75
N THR A 239 -5.64 8.32 -2.22
CA THR A 239 -5.07 8.41 -0.86
C THR A 239 -6.04 7.86 0.20
N GLY A 240 -5.51 7.12 1.17
CA GLY A 240 -6.26 6.68 2.35
C GLY A 240 -7.21 5.51 2.11
N ARG A 241 -7.07 4.76 1.02
CA ARG A 241 -7.90 3.58 0.73
C ARG A 241 -7.30 2.24 1.18
N LYS A 242 -6.15 2.25 1.83
CA LYS A 242 -5.46 1.04 2.35
C LYS A 242 -5.29 1.05 3.86
N ILE A 243 -6.22 1.68 4.59
CA ILE A 243 -6.16 1.86 6.04
C ILE A 243 -6.05 0.55 6.82
N ILE A 244 -6.64 -0.54 6.35
CA ILE A 244 -6.54 -1.86 6.99
C ILE A 244 -5.16 -2.48 6.76
N VAL A 245 -4.59 -2.30 5.56
CA VAL A 245 -3.21 -2.70 5.22
C VAL A 245 -2.20 -1.90 6.06
N ASP A 246 -2.47 -0.62 6.27
CA ASP A 246 -1.58 0.32 6.97
C ASP A 246 -1.66 0.20 8.50
N THR A 247 -2.60 -0.60 9.03
CA THR A 247 -2.81 -0.79 10.45
C THR A 247 -2.59 -2.26 10.84
N TYR A 248 -3.60 -2.93 11.39
CA TYR A 248 -3.44 -4.24 12.01
C TYR A 248 -4.13 -5.38 11.24
N GLY A 249 -4.42 -5.17 9.94
CA GLY A 249 -4.95 -6.21 9.05
C GLY A 249 -6.35 -6.69 9.41
N GLY A 250 -7.12 -5.88 10.12
CA GLY A 250 -8.47 -6.22 10.55
C GLY A 250 -8.57 -6.79 11.98
N TYR A 251 -7.47 -6.96 12.70
CA TYR A 251 -7.47 -7.52 14.05
C TYR A 251 -7.99 -6.53 15.10
N CYS A 252 -7.78 -5.24 14.92
CA CYS A 252 -8.34 -4.19 15.77
C CYS A 252 -9.29 -3.34 14.94
N LEU A 253 -10.53 -3.80 14.83
CA LEU A 253 -11.55 -3.13 14.02
C LEU A 253 -12.61 -2.51 14.91
N LEU A 254 -13.08 -1.33 14.51
CA LEU A 254 -14.13 -0.60 15.19
C LEU A 254 -15.42 -1.43 15.33
N TYR A 255 -15.76 -2.21 14.31
CA TYR A 255 -16.97 -3.04 14.31
C TYR A 255 -16.87 -4.33 15.14
N THR A 256 -15.71 -4.64 15.71
CA THR A 256 -15.55 -5.72 16.68
C THR A 256 -15.59 -5.23 18.12
N SER A 257 -15.76 -3.94 18.35
CA SER A 257 -15.91 -3.32 19.66
C SER A 257 -17.40 -3.11 20.00
N ASP A 258 -17.73 -3.13 21.26
CA ASP A 258 -19.10 -2.84 21.76
C ASP A 258 -19.60 -1.45 21.29
N ALA A 259 -18.69 -0.54 20.98
CA ALA A 259 -19.00 0.79 20.43
C ALA A 259 -19.57 0.76 19.00
N ALA A 260 -19.48 -0.35 18.28
CA ALA A 260 -20.08 -0.50 16.95
C ALA A 260 -21.57 -0.88 17.00
N ASP A 261 -22.07 -1.31 18.17
CA ASP A 261 -23.46 -1.75 18.38
C ASP A 261 -24.35 -0.65 18.98
N GLU A 262 -23.79 0.53 19.27
CA GLU A 262 -24.49 1.73 19.73
C GLU A 262 -24.73 2.71 18.54
#